data_2b0036188418686ce19ef2fb000e7482
#
_entry.id   2b0036188418686ce19ef2fb000e7482
#
_cell.length_a   1.000
_cell.length_b   1.000
_cell.length_c   1.000
_cell.angle_alpha   90.00
_cell.angle_beta   90.00
_cell.angle_gamma   90.00
#
_symmetry.space_group_name_H-M   'P 1'
#
loop_
_entity.id
_entity.type
_entity.pdbx_description
1 polymer ?
#
loop_
_entity_poly.entity_id
_entity_poly.type
_entity_poly.pdbx_seq_one_letter_code
_entity_poly.pdbx_strand_id
1 'polypeptide(L)'
;WVTGRAMELGRFLLKRWGYIRVDELIWIKTNQMDRLVRTGRTGHWLNHSKEHCLVAMREPKKGAQAPPPCLWTHAGLNTNVMVSQTRETSRKPDELYTMIERICPGGRKLELFGRLHNVRPGWLTLGNQLKSTRVMEPMLRRVIQPPVENV
;
A
#
# COMPACT_ATOMS: atom_id res chain seq x y z
N TRP A 1 4.36 1.07 -4.51
CA TRP A 1 5.80 0.97 -4.30
C TRP A 1 6.54 1.04 -5.61
N VAL A 2 7.62 1.81 -5.67
CA VAL A 2 8.45 1.96 -6.87
C VAL A 2 9.93 1.87 -6.51
N THR A 3 10.70 1.25 -7.39
CA THR A 3 12.16 1.32 -7.32
C THR A 3 12.65 2.63 -7.96
N GLY A 4 13.90 3.05 -7.68
CA GLY A 4 14.45 4.23 -8.32
C GLY A 4 14.36 4.19 -9.85
N ARG A 5 14.58 3.03 -10.47
CA ARG A 5 14.46 2.83 -11.93
C ARG A 5 13.02 2.94 -12.45
N ALA A 6 12.03 2.60 -11.64
CA ALA A 6 10.62 2.65 -12.00
C ALA A 6 9.92 3.93 -11.54
N MET A 7 10.64 4.88 -10.95
CA MET A 7 10.06 6.10 -10.40
C MET A 7 9.29 6.89 -11.46
N GLU A 8 9.89 7.15 -12.60
CA GLU A 8 9.25 7.90 -13.68
C GLU A 8 8.06 7.16 -14.28
N LEU A 9 8.18 5.84 -14.44
CA LEU A 9 7.05 5.00 -14.87
C LEU A 9 5.90 5.07 -13.85
N GLY A 10 6.20 4.98 -12.56
CA GLY A 10 5.18 5.07 -11.50
C GLY A 10 4.46 6.42 -11.52
N ARG A 11 5.18 7.52 -11.68
CA ARG A 11 4.61 8.87 -11.81
C ARG A 11 3.75 9.01 -13.06
N PHE A 12 4.21 8.48 -14.19
CA PHE A 12 3.45 8.47 -15.45
C PHE A 12 2.15 7.68 -15.30
N LEU A 13 2.20 6.49 -14.70
CA LEU A 13 1.02 5.64 -14.52
C LEU A 13 -0.01 6.29 -13.58
N LEU A 14 0.42 6.92 -12.48
CA LEU A 14 -0.52 7.65 -11.61
C LEU A 14 -1.30 8.69 -12.40
N LYS A 15 -0.62 9.52 -13.18
CA LYS A 15 -1.27 10.53 -14.02
C LYS A 15 -2.21 9.90 -15.05
N ARG A 16 -1.78 8.82 -15.72
CA ARG A 16 -2.60 8.14 -16.72
C ARG A 16 -3.87 7.53 -16.13
N TRP A 17 -3.85 7.12 -14.89
CA TRP A 17 -5.01 6.57 -14.17
C TRP A 17 -5.88 7.64 -13.49
N GLY A 18 -5.55 8.92 -13.67
CA GLY A 18 -6.29 10.04 -13.09
C GLY A 18 -6.01 10.26 -11.60
N TYR A 19 -4.74 10.06 -11.20
CA TYR A 19 -4.29 10.35 -9.85
C TYR A 19 -3.26 11.47 -9.87
N ILE A 20 -3.33 12.33 -8.86
CA ILE A 20 -2.34 13.36 -8.57
C ILE A 20 -1.46 12.85 -7.44
N ARG A 21 -0.15 12.82 -7.65
CA ARG A 21 0.79 12.50 -6.57
C ARG A 21 0.80 13.65 -5.57
N VAL A 22 0.51 13.34 -4.32
CA VAL A 22 0.43 14.33 -3.23
C VAL A 22 1.59 14.22 -2.26
N ASP A 23 2.16 13.02 -2.11
CA ASP A 23 3.27 12.77 -1.18
C ASP A 23 4.10 11.56 -1.59
N GLU A 24 5.10 11.24 -0.79
CA GLU A 24 5.97 10.09 -0.92
C GLU A 24 6.39 9.61 0.46
N LEU A 25 6.31 8.31 0.69
CA LEU A 25 6.86 7.66 1.87
C LEU A 25 8.14 6.92 1.48
N ILE A 26 9.17 7.07 2.26
CA ILE A 26 10.46 6.38 2.09
C ILE A 26 10.61 5.36 3.21
N TRP A 27 10.76 4.09 2.85
CA TRP A 27 11.13 3.05 3.78
C TRP A 27 12.64 2.83 3.75
N ILE A 28 13.32 3.16 4.84
CA ILE A 28 14.72 2.85 5.07
C ILE A 28 14.81 1.44 5.66
N LYS A 29 15.52 0.57 4.97
CA LYS A 29 15.63 -0.85 5.32
C LYS A 29 16.77 -1.08 6.30
N THR A 30 16.48 -1.70 7.41
CA THR A 30 17.47 -2.17 8.35
C THR A 30 17.46 -3.70 8.45
N ASN A 31 18.56 -4.25 8.94
CA ASN A 31 18.65 -5.65 9.33
C ASN A 31 18.21 -5.82 10.81
N GLN A 32 18.28 -7.04 11.33
CA GLN A 32 17.94 -7.36 12.72
C GLN A 32 18.81 -6.65 13.77
N MET A 33 19.94 -6.08 13.35
CA MET A 33 20.84 -5.31 14.23
C MET A 33 20.68 -3.79 14.00
N ASP A 34 19.56 -3.37 13.40
CA ASP A 34 19.22 -1.98 13.06
C ASP A 34 20.26 -1.26 12.18
N ARG A 35 21.10 -2.03 11.48
CA ARG A 35 22.06 -1.50 10.52
C ARG A 35 21.41 -1.42 9.14
N LEU A 36 21.80 -0.41 8.35
CA LEU A 36 21.33 -0.27 6.98
C LEU A 36 21.60 -1.52 6.15
N VAL A 37 20.55 -2.03 5.52
CA VAL A 37 20.66 -3.12 4.56
C VAL A 37 21.27 -2.57 3.28
N ARG A 38 22.37 -3.17 2.83
CA ARG A 38 23.00 -2.87 1.55
C ARG A 38 22.63 -3.98 0.57
N THR A 39 21.58 -3.75 -0.20
CA THR A 39 21.20 -4.68 -1.28
C THR A 39 21.67 -4.12 -2.60
N GLY A 40 22.69 -4.73 -3.16
CA GLY A 40 23.19 -4.42 -4.51
C GLY A 40 22.85 -5.58 -5.44
N ARG A 41 22.36 -5.25 -6.64
CA ARG A 41 22.33 -6.17 -7.77
C ARG A 41 23.30 -5.65 -8.82
N THR A 42 23.89 -6.54 -9.61
CA THR A 42 24.73 -6.17 -10.75
C THR A 42 23.99 -5.17 -11.64
N GLY A 43 24.69 -4.10 -12.04
CA GLY A 43 24.12 -3.07 -12.91
C GLY A 43 23.52 -1.85 -12.18
N HIS A 44 23.63 -1.76 -10.86
CA HIS A 44 23.27 -0.56 -10.09
C HIS A 44 24.52 0.21 -9.67
N TRP A 45 24.45 1.55 -9.75
CA TRP A 45 25.54 2.43 -9.31
C TRP A 45 25.70 2.48 -7.79
N LEU A 46 24.57 2.37 -7.06
CA LEU A 46 24.54 2.45 -5.61
C LEU A 46 23.77 1.27 -5.01
N ASN A 47 24.13 0.87 -3.80
CA ASN A 47 23.36 -0.10 -3.03
C ASN A 47 21.98 0.46 -2.64
N HIS A 48 20.97 -0.38 -2.70
CA HIS A 48 19.60 0.00 -2.41
C HIS A 48 19.28 -0.26 -0.93
N SER A 49 19.26 0.79 -0.14
CA SER A 49 18.91 0.74 1.29
C SER A 49 17.51 1.27 1.58
N LYS A 50 16.76 1.68 0.55
CA LYS A 50 15.42 2.24 0.70
C LYS A 50 14.47 1.77 -0.39
N GLU A 51 13.17 1.85 -0.09
CA GLU A 51 12.10 1.75 -1.08
C GLU A 51 11.21 2.98 -1.01
N HIS A 52 10.64 3.35 -2.15
CA HIS A 52 9.74 4.48 -2.29
C HIS A 52 8.29 4.02 -2.42
N CYS A 53 7.38 4.67 -1.69
CA CYS A 53 5.95 4.51 -1.82
C CYS A 53 5.34 5.84 -2.25
N LEU A 54 4.91 5.94 -3.49
CA LEU A 54 4.21 7.13 -3.97
C LEU A 54 2.80 7.17 -3.37
N VAL A 55 2.44 8.32 -2.82
CA VAL A 55 1.10 8.60 -2.29
C VAL A 55 0.37 9.50 -3.28
N ALA A 56 -0.84 9.13 -3.65
CA ALA A 56 -1.61 9.85 -4.64
C ALA A 56 -3.09 9.88 -4.28
N MET A 57 -3.76 10.94 -4.70
CA MET A 57 -5.21 11.11 -4.60
C MET A 57 -5.83 11.07 -5.98
N ARG A 58 -7.05 10.57 -6.08
CA ARG A 58 -7.79 10.60 -7.34
C ARG A 58 -8.13 12.03 -7.71
N GLU A 59 -7.85 12.41 -8.95
CA GLU A 59 -8.23 13.72 -9.48
C GLU A 59 -9.76 13.82 -9.57
N PRO A 60 -10.37 14.92 -9.07
CA PRO A 60 -11.79 15.15 -9.27
C PRO A 60 -12.13 15.19 -10.76
N LYS A 61 -13.21 14.56 -11.18
CA LYS A 61 -13.67 14.68 -12.57
C LYS A 61 -14.00 16.13 -12.86
N LYS A 62 -13.63 16.63 -14.06
CA LYS A 62 -14.02 17.97 -14.52
C LYS A 62 -15.54 18.15 -14.38
N GLY A 63 -15.97 19.21 -13.68
CA GLY A 63 -17.38 19.50 -13.44
C GLY A 63 -18.01 18.75 -12.25
N ALA A 64 -17.34 17.80 -11.64
CA ALA A 64 -17.76 17.28 -10.34
C ALA A 64 -17.33 18.27 -9.25
N GLN A 65 -18.24 18.58 -8.33
CA GLN A 65 -17.85 19.22 -7.07
C GLN A 65 -16.70 18.39 -6.49
N ALA A 66 -15.61 19.06 -6.11
CA ALA A 66 -14.55 18.38 -5.41
C ALA A 66 -15.19 17.52 -4.30
N PRO A 67 -14.90 16.20 -4.23
CA PRO A 67 -15.41 15.42 -3.13
C PRO A 67 -15.04 16.17 -1.85
N PRO A 68 -15.96 16.30 -0.88
CA PRO A 68 -15.65 16.94 0.37
C PRO A 68 -14.35 16.30 0.88
N PRO A 69 -13.42 17.09 1.44
CA PRO A 69 -12.22 16.51 2.04
C PRO A 69 -12.70 15.36 2.88
N CYS A 70 -12.17 14.18 2.63
CA CYS A 70 -12.62 12.96 3.30
C CYS A 70 -12.61 13.26 4.81
N LEU A 71 -13.77 13.44 5.42
CA LEU A 71 -13.93 13.76 6.84
C LEU A 71 -13.23 12.74 7.76
N TRP A 72 -12.87 11.61 7.20
CA TRP A 72 -12.16 10.53 7.87
C TRP A 72 -10.67 10.41 7.48
N THR A 73 -10.13 11.39 6.75
CA THR A 73 -8.70 11.39 6.39
C THR A 73 -7.95 12.34 7.32
N HIS A 74 -7.07 11.80 8.12
CA HIS A 74 -6.24 12.53 9.05
C HIS A 74 -4.85 12.74 8.44
N ALA A 75 -4.59 13.93 7.91
CA ALA A 75 -3.29 14.31 7.38
C ALA A 75 -2.35 14.78 8.50
N GLY A 76 -1.04 14.67 8.27
CA GLY A 76 -0.02 15.24 9.16
C GLY A 76 0.25 14.48 10.46
N LEU A 77 -0.31 13.28 10.63
CA LEU A 77 -0.10 12.48 11.86
C LEU A 77 1.21 11.69 11.88
N ASN A 78 1.83 11.49 10.73
CA ASN A 78 3.01 10.64 10.60
C ASN A 78 4.07 11.31 9.73
N THR A 79 5.33 10.90 9.91
CA THR A 79 6.43 11.30 9.05
C THR A 79 6.43 10.50 7.76
N ASN A 80 6.99 11.06 6.71
CA ASN A 80 7.14 10.41 5.42
C ASN A 80 8.42 9.55 5.31
N VAL A 81 9.11 9.32 6.42
CA VAL A 81 10.25 8.41 6.52
C VAL A 81 9.93 7.33 7.55
N MET A 82 10.08 6.08 7.15
CA MET A 82 9.91 4.91 7.98
C MET A 82 11.22 4.13 8.03
N VAL A 83 11.70 3.82 9.22
CA VAL A 83 12.85 2.95 9.43
C VAL A 83 12.34 1.65 10.00
N SER A 84 12.55 0.54 9.30
CA SER A 84 12.04 -0.75 9.73
C SER A 84 12.86 -1.90 9.14
N GLN A 85 12.87 -3.01 9.85
CA GLN A 85 13.61 -4.19 9.46
C GLN A 85 13.00 -4.88 8.24
N THR A 86 13.88 -5.42 7.39
CA THR A 86 13.46 -6.31 6.31
C THR A 86 13.08 -7.68 6.88
N ARG A 87 12.01 -8.24 6.34
CA ARG A 87 11.52 -9.58 6.68
C ARG A 87 11.45 -10.45 5.42
N GLU A 88 10.47 -11.29 5.30
CA GLU A 88 10.30 -12.20 4.15
C GLU A 88 10.26 -11.43 2.83
N THR A 89 10.59 -12.11 1.76
CA THR A 89 10.64 -11.53 0.42
C THR A 89 9.35 -10.76 0.09
N SER A 90 9.52 -9.50 -0.32
CA SER A 90 8.45 -8.57 -0.71
C SER A 90 7.53 -8.12 0.43
N ARG A 91 7.73 -8.57 1.67
CA ARG A 91 6.94 -8.10 2.80
C ARG A 91 7.31 -6.65 3.13
N LYS A 92 6.30 -5.80 3.21
CA LYS A 92 6.43 -4.40 3.61
C LYS A 92 6.26 -4.28 5.13
N PRO A 93 6.76 -3.20 5.74
CA PRO A 93 6.62 -2.97 7.18
C PRO A 93 5.15 -3.00 7.64
N ASP A 94 4.87 -3.64 8.78
CA ASP A 94 3.51 -3.64 9.34
C ASP A 94 3.10 -2.25 9.83
N GLU A 95 4.06 -1.41 10.19
CA GLU A 95 3.88 -0.01 10.56
C GLU A 95 3.21 0.80 9.44
N LEU A 96 3.43 0.43 8.17
CA LEU A 96 2.76 1.05 7.04
C LEU A 96 1.24 0.89 7.12
N TYR A 97 0.77 -0.31 7.43
CA TYR A 97 -0.66 -0.58 7.53
C TYR A 97 -1.29 0.19 8.68
N THR A 98 -0.63 0.20 9.85
CA THR A 98 -1.05 1.00 11.00
C THR A 98 -1.11 2.48 10.67
N MET A 99 -0.14 2.99 9.91
CA MET A 99 -0.14 4.37 9.44
C MET A 99 -1.32 4.65 8.53
N ILE A 100 -1.58 3.80 7.54
CA ILE A 100 -2.73 3.94 6.63
C ILE A 100 -4.05 3.88 7.40
N GLU A 101 -4.16 2.99 8.38
CA GLU A 101 -5.34 2.87 9.23
C GLU A 101 -5.59 4.12 10.08
N ARG A 102 -4.53 4.78 10.55
CA ARG A 102 -4.64 6.06 11.27
C ARG A 102 -5.01 7.21 10.33
N ILE A 103 -4.44 7.25 9.13
CA ILE A 103 -4.77 8.28 8.13
C ILE A 103 -6.22 8.14 7.69
N CYS A 104 -6.72 6.92 7.55
CA CYS A 104 -8.05 6.64 7.00
C CYS A 104 -8.81 5.59 7.84
N PRO A 105 -9.21 5.90 9.08
CA PRO A 105 -9.75 4.91 10.01
C PRO A 105 -11.05 4.26 9.54
N GLY A 106 -11.96 5.02 8.92
CA GLY A 106 -13.24 4.52 8.40
C GLY A 106 -13.21 4.05 6.94
N GLY A 107 -12.07 4.19 6.25
CA GLY A 107 -11.96 3.88 4.84
C GLY A 107 -11.87 2.39 4.54
N ARG A 108 -12.48 1.97 3.43
CA ARG A 108 -12.25 0.62 2.86
C ARG A 108 -10.82 0.55 2.33
N LYS A 109 -10.15 -0.54 2.63
CA LYS A 109 -8.73 -0.73 2.28
C LYS A 109 -8.59 -1.91 1.34
N LEU A 110 -7.88 -1.67 0.24
CA LEU A 110 -7.60 -2.66 -0.79
C LEU A 110 -6.10 -2.76 -1.00
N GLU A 111 -5.57 -3.96 -0.91
CA GLU A 111 -4.19 -4.25 -1.29
C GLU A 111 -4.17 -5.10 -2.54
N LEU A 112 -3.50 -4.61 -3.58
CA LEU A 112 -3.28 -5.32 -4.83
C LEU A 112 -1.92 -6.00 -4.80
N PHE A 113 -1.83 -7.20 -5.41
CA PHE A 113 -0.62 -8.03 -5.48
C PHE A 113 -0.11 -8.48 -4.12
N GLY A 114 -1.03 -8.60 -3.14
CA GLY A 114 -0.71 -9.08 -1.81
C GLY A 114 -0.39 -10.57 -1.77
N ARG A 115 0.24 -10.98 -0.68
CA ARG A 115 0.57 -12.37 -0.35
C ARG A 115 -0.14 -12.79 0.92
N LEU A 116 -0.02 -14.04 1.29
CA LEU A 116 -0.71 -14.59 2.46
C LEU A 116 -0.43 -13.81 3.75
N HIS A 117 0.79 -13.32 3.94
CA HIS A 117 1.18 -12.52 5.11
C HIS A 117 0.61 -11.08 5.11
N ASN A 118 0.01 -10.63 4.00
CA ASN A 118 -0.64 -9.33 3.91
C ASN A 118 -2.11 -9.36 4.35
N VAL A 119 -2.72 -10.56 4.42
CA VAL A 119 -4.14 -10.70 4.77
C VAL A 119 -4.38 -10.28 6.22
N ARG A 120 -5.28 -9.32 6.41
CA ARG A 120 -5.62 -8.76 7.74
C ARG A 120 -7.06 -8.27 7.82
N PRO A 121 -7.64 -8.17 9.02
CA PRO A 121 -8.98 -7.60 9.21
C PRO A 121 -9.07 -6.17 8.68
N GLY A 122 -10.22 -5.81 8.09
CA GLY A 122 -10.46 -4.47 7.55
C GLY A 122 -9.82 -4.20 6.19
N TRP A 123 -9.10 -5.16 5.61
CA TRP A 123 -8.47 -5.06 4.29
C TRP A 123 -8.98 -6.14 3.34
N LEU A 124 -9.19 -5.76 2.09
CA LEU A 124 -9.34 -6.69 0.99
C LEU A 124 -7.99 -6.87 0.30
N THR A 125 -7.44 -8.07 0.37
CA THR A 125 -6.15 -8.40 -0.25
C THR A 125 -6.39 -9.25 -1.49
N LEU A 126 -5.88 -8.79 -2.63
CA LEU A 126 -5.93 -9.49 -3.91
C LEU A 126 -4.50 -9.82 -4.39
N GLY A 127 -4.30 -11.04 -4.86
CA GLY A 127 -2.99 -11.46 -5.36
C GLY A 127 -3.00 -12.91 -5.87
N ASN A 128 -2.15 -13.21 -6.82
CA ASN A 128 -2.02 -14.55 -7.40
C ASN A 128 -1.27 -15.57 -6.50
N GLN A 129 -0.68 -15.09 -5.40
CA GLN A 129 0.02 -15.93 -4.42
C GLN A 129 -0.80 -16.20 -3.15
N LEU A 130 -2.07 -15.86 -3.16
CA LEU A 130 -3.04 -16.25 -2.14
C LEU A 130 -3.50 -17.68 -2.41
N LYS A 131 -3.27 -18.60 -1.47
CA LYS A 131 -3.57 -20.03 -1.64
C LYS A 131 -5.07 -20.34 -1.66
N SER A 132 -5.92 -19.41 -1.24
CA SER A 132 -7.37 -19.57 -1.17
C SER A 132 -8.05 -18.21 -1.10
N THR A 133 -9.35 -18.17 -1.41
CA THR A 133 -10.16 -16.97 -1.20
C THR A 133 -10.37 -16.77 0.30
N ARG A 134 -9.75 -15.74 0.86
CA ARG A 134 -9.93 -15.32 2.26
C ARG A 134 -10.43 -13.89 2.27
N VAL A 135 -11.71 -13.72 2.52
CA VAL A 135 -12.31 -12.40 2.70
C VAL A 135 -12.53 -12.22 4.20
N MET A 136 -11.75 -11.34 4.81
CA MET A 136 -11.82 -11.03 6.24
C MET A 136 -12.88 -9.97 6.54
N GLU A 137 -13.29 -9.20 5.55
CA GLU A 137 -14.28 -8.15 5.68
C GLU A 137 -15.70 -8.77 5.59
N PRO A 138 -16.53 -8.68 6.66
CA PRO A 138 -17.82 -9.40 6.73
C PRO A 138 -18.82 -9.02 5.63
N MET A 139 -18.85 -7.76 5.23
CA MET A 139 -19.77 -7.29 4.20
C MET A 139 -19.43 -7.88 2.82
N LEU A 140 -18.15 -7.94 2.46
CA LEU A 140 -17.70 -8.53 1.21
C LEU A 140 -17.86 -10.06 1.22
N ARG A 141 -17.68 -10.69 2.36
CA ARG A 141 -17.88 -12.15 2.50
C ARG A 141 -19.30 -12.57 2.12
N ARG A 142 -20.31 -11.78 2.51
CA ARG A 142 -21.71 -12.03 2.15
C ARG A 142 -21.98 -11.91 0.65
N VAL A 143 -21.26 -11.03 -0.05
CA VAL A 143 -21.42 -10.84 -1.50
C VAL A 143 -20.73 -11.96 -2.29
N ILE A 144 -19.57 -12.41 -1.84
CA ILE A 144 -18.75 -13.41 -2.57
C ILE A 144 -19.21 -14.84 -2.26
N GLN A 145 -19.72 -15.07 -1.06
CA GLN A 145 -20.29 -16.35 -0.63
C GLN A 145 -21.72 -16.09 -0.13
N PRO A 146 -22.68 -15.92 -1.04
CA PRO A 146 -24.07 -15.80 -0.64
C PRO A 146 -24.46 -17.08 0.15
N PRO A 147 -25.35 -16.96 1.14
CA PRO A 147 -25.86 -18.13 1.85
C PRO A 147 -26.41 -19.12 0.82
N VAL A 148 -26.04 -20.38 0.95
CA VAL A 148 -26.64 -21.45 0.16
C VAL A 148 -28.12 -21.45 0.53
N GLU A 149 -28.99 -21.07 -0.40
CA GLU A 149 -30.41 -21.26 -0.23
C GLU A 149 -30.64 -22.77 -0.16
N ASN A 150 -30.98 -23.26 1.04
CA ASN A 150 -31.43 -24.63 1.21
C ASN A 150 -32.76 -24.73 0.48
N VAL A 151 -32.75 -25.40 -0.66
CA VAL A 151 -33.96 -25.86 -1.38
C VAL A 151 -34.52 -27.07 -0.65
#